data_1883e811022c41a0315b70b9df1b0826
#
_entry.id   1883e811022c41a0315b70b9df1b0826
#
_cell.length_a   1.000
_cell.length_b   1.000
_cell.length_c   1.000
_cell.angle_alpha   90.00
_cell.angle_beta   90.00
_cell.angle_gamma   90.00
#
_symmetry.space_group_name_H-M   'P 1'
#
loop_
_entity.id
_entity.type
_entity.pdbx_description
1 polymer ?
#
loop_
_entity_poly.entity_id
_entity_poly.type
_entity_poly.pdbx_seq_one_letter_code
_entity_poly.pdbx_strand_id
1 'polypeptide(L)'
;MFDGLYAVVMSGSLIGIFLQVVPITFLVGLVYAIYRLVKIRKRELSVSWGAEIMRWLFVCYLTGLINLVLVPRNFWTYIWFYLYNGYSGGELDPLFSGNFNLVPTFLKAQTGEFTIGRWVRTMLEGNLIIFLPMGFFLPFVSKTINTRNIFAFAVITPIAIELLQPVIGRSFDVDDVMMNFAGIIIGSVSYTHLTL
;
A
#
# COMPACT_ATOMS: atom_id res chain seq x y z
N MET A 1 -8.58 -24.88 -13.36
CA MET A 1 -8.22 -23.46 -13.55
C MET A 1 -8.24 -22.69 -12.23
N PHE A 2 -9.28 -22.86 -11.41
CA PHE A 2 -9.38 -22.19 -10.10
C PHE A 2 -8.33 -22.66 -9.09
N ASP A 3 -7.97 -23.95 -9.09
CA ASP A 3 -6.96 -24.50 -8.17
C ASP A 3 -5.57 -23.89 -8.37
N GLY A 4 -5.19 -23.60 -9.62
CA GLY A 4 -3.92 -22.95 -9.92
C GLY A 4 -3.89 -21.49 -9.43
N LEU A 5 -4.98 -20.74 -9.60
CA LEU A 5 -5.09 -19.38 -9.09
C LEU A 5 -5.06 -19.35 -7.56
N TYR A 6 -5.82 -20.24 -6.92
CA TYR A 6 -5.84 -20.39 -5.47
C TYR A 6 -4.44 -20.70 -4.92
N ALA A 7 -3.71 -21.62 -5.54
CA ALA A 7 -2.35 -21.96 -5.14
C ALA A 7 -1.40 -20.75 -5.21
N VAL A 8 -1.51 -19.89 -6.24
CA VAL A 8 -0.72 -18.66 -6.36
C VAL A 8 -1.12 -17.65 -5.28
N VAL A 9 -2.43 -17.43 -5.07
CA VAL A 9 -2.97 -16.52 -4.07
C VAL A 9 -2.52 -16.91 -2.66
N MET A 10 -2.47 -18.21 -2.36
CA MET A 10 -2.10 -18.76 -1.04
C MET A 10 -0.59 -18.99 -0.89
N SER A 11 0.22 -18.75 -1.92
CA SER A 11 1.66 -19.05 -1.90
C SER A 11 2.50 -18.21 -0.95
N GLY A 12 1.95 -17.11 -0.38
CA GLY A 12 2.71 -16.14 0.41
C GLY A 12 3.74 -15.34 -0.39
N SER A 13 3.78 -15.50 -1.71
CA SER A 13 4.62 -14.70 -2.60
C SER A 13 4.11 -13.26 -2.69
N LEU A 14 4.96 -12.30 -3.09
CA LEU A 14 4.54 -10.92 -3.32
C LEU A 14 3.36 -10.85 -4.29
N ILE A 15 3.40 -11.63 -5.38
CA ILE A 15 2.32 -11.71 -6.36
C ILE A 15 1.03 -12.23 -5.70
N GLY A 16 1.11 -13.27 -4.87
CA GLY A 16 -0.03 -13.82 -4.14
C GLY A 16 -0.66 -12.77 -3.22
N ILE A 17 0.15 -12.05 -2.46
CA ILE A 17 -0.29 -10.98 -1.56
C ILE A 17 -1.02 -9.87 -2.34
N PHE A 18 -0.46 -9.42 -3.48
CA PHE A 18 -1.13 -8.45 -4.35
C PHE A 18 -2.47 -8.97 -4.90
N LEU A 19 -2.50 -10.22 -5.38
CA LEU A 19 -3.72 -10.83 -5.91
C LEU A 19 -4.84 -10.95 -4.88
N GLN A 20 -4.51 -11.12 -3.60
CA GLN A 20 -5.51 -11.19 -2.53
C GLN A 20 -6.35 -9.91 -2.42
N VAL A 21 -5.76 -8.74 -2.67
CA VAL A 21 -6.45 -7.44 -2.53
C VAL A 21 -7.07 -6.93 -3.84
N VAL A 22 -6.85 -7.61 -4.98
CA VAL A 22 -7.41 -7.21 -6.28
C VAL A 22 -8.94 -7.12 -6.26
N PRO A 23 -9.72 -8.10 -5.71
CA PRO A 23 -11.17 -8.02 -5.74
C PRO A 23 -11.73 -6.81 -5.01
N ILE A 24 -11.21 -6.49 -3.82
CA ILE A 24 -11.68 -5.31 -3.07
C ILE A 24 -11.27 -4.01 -3.77
N THR A 25 -10.07 -3.96 -4.34
CA THR A 25 -9.59 -2.81 -5.12
C THR A 25 -10.48 -2.57 -6.34
N PHE A 26 -10.84 -3.63 -7.06
CA PHE A 26 -11.74 -3.55 -8.20
C PHE A 26 -13.14 -3.07 -7.80
N LEU A 27 -13.70 -3.61 -6.72
CA LEU A 27 -15.02 -3.23 -6.21
C LEU A 27 -15.06 -1.74 -5.83
N VAL A 28 -14.09 -1.27 -5.05
CA VAL A 28 -14.00 0.15 -4.65
C VAL A 28 -13.79 1.05 -5.87
N GLY A 29 -12.93 0.64 -6.81
CA GLY A 29 -12.72 1.36 -8.06
C GLY A 29 -13.99 1.48 -8.90
N LEU A 30 -14.79 0.41 -9.00
CA LEU A 30 -16.07 0.39 -9.69
C LEU A 30 -17.09 1.32 -9.01
N VAL A 31 -17.23 1.23 -7.70
CA VAL A 31 -18.14 2.11 -6.92
C VAL A 31 -17.76 3.57 -7.10
N TYR A 32 -16.46 3.88 -7.02
CA TYR A 32 -15.97 5.24 -7.25
C TYR A 32 -16.26 5.73 -8.68
N ALA A 33 -16.03 4.89 -9.69
CA ALA A 33 -16.31 5.23 -11.09
C ALA A 33 -17.81 5.54 -11.30
N ILE A 34 -18.70 4.69 -10.78
CA ILE A 34 -20.15 4.91 -10.84
C ILE A 34 -20.53 6.22 -10.15
N TYR A 35 -20.04 6.44 -8.93
CA TYR A 35 -20.27 7.69 -8.18
C TYR A 35 -19.86 8.93 -8.98
N ARG A 36 -18.66 8.89 -9.59
CA ARG A 36 -18.14 10.01 -10.40
C ARG A 36 -18.96 10.25 -11.66
N LEU A 37 -19.32 9.20 -12.37
CA LEU A 37 -20.15 9.31 -13.58
C LEU A 37 -21.53 9.90 -13.27
N VAL A 38 -22.19 9.44 -12.20
CA VAL A 38 -23.46 9.99 -11.75
C VAL A 38 -23.35 11.46 -11.36
N LYS A 39 -22.26 11.82 -10.65
CA LYS A 39 -22.03 13.22 -10.23
C LYS A 39 -21.75 14.14 -11.42
N ILE A 40 -20.96 13.69 -12.40
CA ILE A 40 -20.67 14.44 -13.63
C ILE A 40 -21.98 14.69 -14.39
N ARG A 41 -22.81 13.64 -14.60
CA ARG A 41 -24.09 13.76 -15.29
C ARG A 41 -25.06 14.69 -14.58
N LYS A 42 -25.27 14.49 -13.25
CA LYS A 42 -26.26 15.28 -12.49
C LYS A 42 -25.91 16.77 -12.36
N ARG A 43 -24.61 17.10 -12.40
CA ARG A 43 -24.12 18.48 -12.23
C ARG A 43 -23.62 19.10 -13.52
N GLU A 44 -23.76 18.43 -14.65
CA GLU A 44 -23.31 18.89 -15.99
C GLU A 44 -21.87 19.43 -15.97
N LEU A 45 -21.00 18.73 -15.23
CA LEU A 45 -19.62 19.19 -15.04
C LEU A 45 -18.82 18.99 -16.30
N SER A 46 -18.17 20.05 -16.78
CA SER A 46 -17.07 19.91 -17.74
C SER A 46 -15.85 19.33 -17.05
N VAL A 47 -15.37 18.18 -17.49
CA VAL A 47 -14.26 17.46 -16.85
C VAL A 47 -13.19 17.09 -17.85
N SER A 48 -11.94 17.11 -17.41
CA SER A 48 -10.85 16.47 -18.16
C SER A 48 -10.85 14.97 -17.84
N TRP A 49 -11.11 14.15 -18.85
CA TRP A 49 -11.12 12.69 -18.69
C TRP A 49 -9.77 12.14 -18.20
N GLY A 50 -8.65 12.74 -18.62
CA GLY A 50 -7.33 12.38 -18.13
C GLY A 50 -7.21 12.56 -16.61
N ALA A 51 -7.71 13.70 -16.09
CA ALA A 51 -7.71 13.95 -14.63
C ALA A 51 -8.65 13.00 -13.88
N GLU A 52 -9.79 12.63 -14.46
CA GLU A 52 -10.70 11.65 -13.85
C GLU A 52 -10.09 10.25 -13.81
N ILE A 53 -9.40 9.82 -14.86
CA ILE A 53 -8.67 8.54 -14.90
C ILE A 53 -7.57 8.54 -13.85
N MET A 54 -6.77 9.61 -13.72
CA MET A 54 -5.72 9.71 -12.70
C MET A 54 -6.28 9.63 -11.28
N ARG A 55 -7.42 10.28 -11.02
CA ARG A 55 -8.12 10.17 -9.72
C ARG A 55 -8.62 8.75 -9.46
N TRP A 56 -9.17 8.10 -10.47
CA TRP A 56 -9.64 6.72 -10.36
C TRP A 56 -8.48 5.75 -10.07
N LEU A 57 -7.38 5.87 -10.81
CA LEU A 57 -6.16 5.09 -10.56
C LEU A 57 -5.62 5.31 -9.15
N PHE A 58 -5.63 6.56 -8.68
CA PHE A 58 -5.20 6.89 -7.32
C PHE A 58 -6.08 6.27 -6.25
N VAL A 59 -7.41 6.26 -6.44
CA VAL A 59 -8.34 5.60 -5.51
C VAL A 59 -8.11 4.09 -5.48
N CYS A 60 -7.93 3.45 -6.64
CA CYS A 60 -7.59 2.03 -6.71
C CYS A 60 -6.26 1.75 -6.00
N TYR A 61 -5.24 2.55 -6.27
CA TYR A 61 -3.93 2.45 -5.62
C TYR A 61 -4.04 2.59 -4.10
N LEU A 62 -4.72 3.64 -3.60
CA LEU A 62 -4.91 3.85 -2.16
C LEU A 62 -5.66 2.70 -1.50
N THR A 63 -6.68 2.15 -2.17
CA THR A 63 -7.40 0.98 -1.66
C THR A 63 -6.45 -0.20 -1.51
N GLY A 64 -5.66 -0.51 -2.53
CA GLY A 64 -4.66 -1.57 -2.48
C GLY A 64 -3.62 -1.32 -1.38
N LEU A 65 -3.07 -0.11 -1.30
CA LEU A 65 -2.08 0.27 -0.29
C LEU A 65 -2.63 0.10 1.13
N ILE A 66 -3.80 0.66 1.42
CA ILE A 66 -4.44 0.54 2.75
C ILE A 66 -4.63 -0.93 3.13
N ASN A 67 -5.09 -1.76 2.19
CA ASN A 67 -5.28 -3.18 2.45
C ASN A 67 -3.95 -3.94 2.66
N LEU A 68 -2.87 -3.51 2.04
CA LEU A 68 -1.56 -4.13 2.21
C LEU A 68 -0.86 -3.70 3.51
N VAL A 69 -1.04 -2.45 3.94
CA VAL A 69 -0.26 -1.89 5.06
C VAL A 69 -1.05 -1.71 6.36
N LEU A 70 -2.39 -1.54 6.29
CA LEU A 70 -3.27 -1.27 7.44
C LEU A 70 -4.32 -2.35 7.71
N VAL A 71 -4.24 -3.50 7.04
CA VAL A 71 -5.08 -4.67 7.34
C VAL A 71 -4.18 -5.75 7.96
N PRO A 72 -4.66 -6.51 8.95
CA PRO A 72 -3.89 -7.62 9.54
C PRO A 72 -3.31 -8.53 8.46
N ARG A 73 -2.07 -8.97 8.65
CA ARG A 73 -1.28 -9.66 7.61
C ARG A 73 -1.99 -10.88 7.02
N ASN A 74 -2.66 -11.66 7.86
CA ASN A 74 -3.33 -12.90 7.46
C ASN A 74 -4.84 -12.74 7.15
N PHE A 75 -5.39 -11.50 7.23
CA PHE A 75 -6.81 -11.23 7.02
C PHE A 75 -7.31 -11.72 5.65
N TRP A 76 -6.63 -11.32 4.58
CA TRP A 76 -7.03 -11.73 3.23
C TRP A 76 -6.80 -13.21 2.98
N THR A 77 -5.72 -13.78 3.51
CA THR A 77 -5.46 -15.22 3.47
C THR A 77 -6.60 -15.99 4.14
N TYR A 78 -7.06 -15.51 5.31
CA TYR A 78 -8.20 -16.09 6.00
C TYR A 78 -9.49 -16.03 5.18
N ILE A 79 -9.80 -14.87 4.58
CA ILE A 79 -10.99 -14.68 3.73
C ILE A 79 -10.93 -15.60 2.50
N TRP A 80 -9.81 -15.65 1.79
CA TRP A 80 -9.64 -16.51 0.63
C TRP A 80 -9.74 -18.00 0.98
N PHE A 81 -9.17 -18.40 2.12
CA PHE A 81 -9.27 -19.77 2.61
C PHE A 81 -10.72 -20.14 2.90
N TYR A 82 -11.46 -19.25 3.59
CA TYR A 82 -12.87 -19.46 3.89
C TYR A 82 -13.72 -19.56 2.62
N LEU A 83 -13.53 -18.68 1.65
CA LEU A 83 -14.28 -18.68 0.40
C LEU A 83 -14.03 -19.95 -0.43
N TYR A 84 -12.83 -20.50 -0.39
CA TYR A 84 -12.48 -21.70 -1.17
C TYR A 84 -12.89 -23.01 -0.47
N ASN A 85 -12.65 -23.11 0.83
CA ASN A 85 -12.86 -24.36 1.58
C ASN A 85 -14.19 -24.41 2.32
N GLY A 86 -14.92 -23.31 2.48
CA GLY A 86 -16.20 -23.25 3.19
C GLY A 86 -16.09 -23.29 4.74
N TYR A 87 -14.88 -23.25 5.30
CA TYR A 87 -14.63 -23.20 6.75
C TYR A 87 -13.41 -22.36 7.06
N SER A 88 -13.29 -21.88 8.32
CA SER A 88 -12.17 -21.06 8.75
C SER A 88 -10.87 -21.89 8.87
N GLY A 89 -9.81 -21.43 8.24
CA GLY A 89 -8.49 -22.06 8.27
C GLY A 89 -7.46 -21.21 9.00
N GLY A 90 -7.53 -21.13 10.32
CA GLY A 90 -6.59 -20.37 11.13
C GLY A 90 -7.26 -19.25 11.93
N GLU A 91 -6.46 -18.52 12.67
CA GLU A 91 -6.88 -17.38 13.49
C GLU A 91 -6.30 -16.09 12.91
N LEU A 92 -7.02 -14.99 13.09
CA LEU A 92 -6.49 -13.65 12.76
C LEU A 92 -5.44 -13.27 13.81
N ASP A 93 -4.42 -12.54 13.39
CA ASP A 93 -3.44 -12.00 14.31
C ASP A 93 -4.14 -11.14 15.38
N PRO A 94 -3.82 -11.34 16.67
CA PRO A 94 -4.48 -10.60 17.74
C PRO A 94 -4.17 -9.11 17.64
N LEU A 95 -5.16 -8.28 17.94
CA LEU A 95 -4.96 -6.84 18.01
C LEU A 95 -3.99 -6.48 19.14
N PHE A 96 -3.27 -5.39 18.98
CA PHE A 96 -2.28 -4.87 19.94
C PHE A 96 -1.14 -5.85 20.28
N SER A 97 -0.83 -6.80 19.38
CA SER A 97 0.26 -7.78 19.55
C SER A 97 1.56 -7.39 18.84
N GLY A 98 1.57 -6.24 18.16
CA GLY A 98 2.73 -5.80 17.38
C GLY A 98 3.90 -5.35 18.26
N ASN A 99 5.11 -5.60 17.77
CA ASN A 99 6.37 -5.20 18.38
C ASN A 99 6.89 -3.89 17.79
N PHE A 100 7.89 -3.29 18.45
CA PHE A 100 8.57 -2.09 17.95
C PHE A 100 10.02 -2.42 17.60
N ASN A 101 10.39 -2.30 16.34
CA ASN A 101 11.77 -2.37 15.84
C ASN A 101 12.25 -0.96 15.53
N LEU A 102 13.01 -0.37 16.49
CA LEU A 102 13.52 1.00 16.39
C LEU A 102 14.96 1.08 15.87
N VAL A 103 15.62 -0.08 15.72
CA VAL A 103 17.02 -0.14 15.27
C VAL A 103 17.05 -0.52 13.79
N PRO A 104 17.55 0.38 12.91
CA PRO A 104 17.64 0.08 11.49
C PRO A 104 18.48 -1.18 11.19
N THR A 105 17.99 -1.97 10.24
CA THR A 105 18.63 -3.25 9.86
C THR A 105 20.08 -3.07 9.39
N PHE A 106 20.41 -1.94 8.74
CA PHE A 106 21.76 -1.68 8.30
C PHE A 106 22.74 -1.50 9.49
N LEU A 107 22.28 -0.93 10.61
CA LEU A 107 23.09 -0.84 11.82
C LEU A 107 23.32 -2.22 12.44
N LYS A 108 22.28 -3.06 12.53
CA LYS A 108 22.42 -4.44 12.99
C LYS A 108 23.37 -5.26 12.11
N ALA A 109 23.40 -4.98 10.81
CA ALA A 109 24.30 -5.63 9.88
C ALA A 109 25.77 -5.16 10.07
N GLN A 110 25.99 -3.90 10.41
CA GLN A 110 27.34 -3.37 10.68
C GLN A 110 27.94 -3.93 11.98
N THR A 111 27.10 -4.20 12.99
CA THR A 111 27.55 -4.80 14.27
C THR A 111 27.77 -6.31 14.16
N GLY A 112 27.47 -6.91 13.01
CA GLY A 112 27.57 -8.36 12.80
C GLY A 112 26.45 -9.17 13.43
N GLU A 113 25.46 -8.51 14.04
CA GLU A 113 24.30 -9.17 14.67
C GLU A 113 23.30 -9.72 13.66
N PHE A 114 23.36 -9.22 12.41
CA PHE A 114 22.38 -9.56 11.38
C PHE A 114 23.01 -9.57 9.99
N THR A 115 22.63 -10.56 9.17
CA THR A 115 23.00 -10.62 7.75
C THR A 115 21.82 -10.20 6.87
N ILE A 116 22.02 -9.19 6.02
CA ILE A 116 21.00 -8.76 5.06
C ILE A 116 20.84 -9.85 3.99
N GLY A 117 19.89 -10.77 4.25
CA GLY A 117 19.53 -11.81 3.31
C GLY A 117 18.60 -11.31 2.18
N ARG A 118 18.37 -12.18 1.19
CA ARG A 118 17.49 -11.87 0.05
C ARG A 118 16.09 -11.43 0.49
N TRP A 119 15.53 -12.07 1.49
CA TRP A 119 14.18 -11.77 2.00
C TRP A 119 14.07 -10.34 2.54
N VAL A 120 15.02 -9.93 3.38
CA VAL A 120 15.07 -8.56 3.93
C VAL A 120 15.18 -7.52 2.83
N ARG A 121 16.08 -7.75 1.86
CA ARG A 121 16.20 -6.87 0.69
C ARG A 121 14.88 -6.75 -0.05
N THR A 122 14.19 -7.85 -0.31
CA THR A 122 12.89 -7.86 -1.01
C THR A 122 11.83 -7.07 -0.22
N MET A 123 11.81 -7.14 1.12
CA MET A 123 10.89 -6.36 1.94
C MET A 123 11.18 -4.86 1.86
N LEU A 124 12.45 -4.47 1.97
CA LEU A 124 12.86 -3.07 1.85
C LEU A 124 12.55 -2.49 0.46
N GLU A 125 12.89 -3.22 -0.60
CA GLU A 125 12.57 -2.84 -1.98
C GLU A 125 11.05 -2.78 -2.20
N GLY A 126 10.29 -3.71 -1.61
CA GLY A 126 8.84 -3.75 -1.67
C GLY A 126 8.20 -2.50 -1.08
N ASN A 127 8.62 -2.08 0.10
CA ASN A 127 8.11 -0.86 0.75
C ASN A 127 8.43 0.39 -0.07
N LEU A 128 9.64 0.51 -0.59
CA LEU A 128 10.01 1.62 -1.47
C LEU A 128 9.13 1.66 -2.72
N ILE A 129 8.96 0.54 -3.42
CA ILE A 129 8.20 0.46 -4.67
C ILE A 129 6.72 0.74 -4.44
N ILE A 130 6.13 0.22 -3.35
CA ILE A 130 4.70 0.36 -3.09
C ILE A 130 4.30 1.81 -2.76
N PHE A 131 5.21 2.62 -2.20
CA PHE A 131 4.98 4.03 -1.89
C PHE A 131 5.38 5.01 -3.01
N LEU A 132 6.10 4.54 -4.03
CA LEU A 132 6.49 5.36 -5.17
C LEU A 132 5.28 5.96 -5.93
N PRO A 133 4.18 5.22 -6.21
CA PRO A 133 3.01 5.81 -6.84
C PRO A 133 2.33 6.87 -5.98
N MET A 134 2.43 6.81 -4.64
CA MET A 134 1.86 7.86 -3.77
C MET A 134 2.48 9.23 -4.08
N GLY A 135 3.81 9.31 -4.12
CA GLY A 135 4.50 10.56 -4.47
C GLY A 135 4.16 11.04 -5.87
N PHE A 136 4.02 10.12 -6.83
CA PHE A 136 3.69 10.44 -8.21
C PHE A 136 2.26 10.96 -8.40
N PHE A 137 1.25 10.28 -7.85
CA PHE A 137 -0.16 10.64 -8.04
C PHE A 137 -0.61 11.84 -7.20
N LEU A 138 -0.01 12.07 -6.06
CA LEU A 138 -0.49 13.04 -5.09
C LEU A 138 -0.62 14.47 -5.66
N PRO A 139 0.34 15.00 -6.45
CA PRO A 139 0.20 16.32 -7.08
C PRO A 139 -0.91 16.40 -8.13
N PHE A 140 -1.26 15.28 -8.80
CA PHE A 140 -2.38 15.25 -9.75
C PHE A 140 -3.75 15.35 -9.07
N VAL A 141 -3.85 14.83 -7.85
CA VAL A 141 -5.11 14.72 -7.13
C VAL A 141 -5.35 15.91 -6.21
N SER A 142 -4.29 16.47 -5.64
CA SER A 142 -4.35 17.56 -4.68
C SER A 142 -3.61 18.80 -5.17
N LYS A 143 -4.36 19.88 -5.42
CA LYS A 143 -3.79 21.18 -5.75
C LYS A 143 -3.05 21.83 -4.57
N THR A 144 -3.25 21.34 -3.35
CA THR A 144 -2.65 21.88 -2.13
C THR A 144 -1.23 21.32 -1.91
N ILE A 145 -0.90 20.20 -2.55
CA ILE A 145 0.40 19.56 -2.40
C ILE A 145 1.34 20.13 -3.46
N ASN A 146 2.24 20.97 -2.97
CA ASN A 146 3.36 21.52 -3.71
C ASN A 146 4.67 20.90 -3.19
N THR A 147 5.79 21.24 -3.81
CA THR A 147 7.13 20.75 -3.47
C THR A 147 7.48 20.91 -1.98
N ARG A 148 6.96 21.95 -1.32
CA ARG A 148 7.22 22.21 0.10
C ARG A 148 6.43 21.28 1.02
N ASN A 149 5.16 21.04 0.68
CA ASN A 149 4.25 20.24 1.49
C ASN A 149 4.44 18.74 1.27
N ILE A 150 4.99 18.33 0.10
CA ILE A 150 5.25 16.91 -0.19
C ILE A 150 6.27 16.32 0.77
N PHE A 151 7.28 17.10 1.19
CA PHE A 151 8.28 16.62 2.14
C PHE A 151 7.63 16.33 3.51
N ALA A 152 6.82 17.27 4.02
CA ALA A 152 6.09 17.05 5.28
C ALA A 152 5.16 15.84 5.18
N PHE A 153 4.46 15.71 4.05
CA PHE A 153 3.59 14.56 3.79
C PHE A 153 4.39 13.24 3.76
N ALA A 154 5.55 13.24 3.10
CA ALA A 154 6.42 12.07 3.01
C ALA A 154 7.00 11.64 4.36
N VAL A 155 7.18 12.56 5.30
CA VAL A 155 7.60 12.24 6.68
C VAL A 155 6.42 11.75 7.52
N ILE A 156 5.31 12.48 7.50
CA ILE A 156 4.17 12.22 8.41
C ILE A 156 3.47 10.92 8.04
N THR A 157 3.27 10.64 6.74
CA THR A 157 2.46 9.50 6.30
C THR A 157 3.07 8.15 6.69
N PRO A 158 4.37 7.85 6.43
CA PRO A 158 4.96 6.61 6.88
C PRO A 158 4.95 6.44 8.40
N ILE A 159 5.28 7.50 9.14
CA ILE A 159 5.25 7.46 10.60
C ILE A 159 3.84 7.14 11.12
N ALA A 160 2.80 7.80 10.56
CA ALA A 160 1.43 7.54 10.96
C ALA A 160 0.99 6.10 10.67
N ILE A 161 1.36 5.56 9.51
CA ILE A 161 1.08 4.18 9.12
C ILE A 161 1.75 3.22 10.11
N GLU A 162 3.06 3.38 10.32
CA GLU A 162 3.83 2.50 11.20
C GLU A 162 3.37 2.56 12.66
N LEU A 163 2.91 3.72 13.15
CA LEU A 163 2.31 3.83 14.49
C LEU A 163 0.96 3.11 14.60
N LEU A 164 0.23 2.93 13.51
CA LEU A 164 -1.03 2.18 13.48
C LEU A 164 -0.80 0.66 13.39
N GLN A 165 0.32 0.21 12.84
CA GLN A 165 0.58 -1.21 12.62
C GLN A 165 0.57 -2.07 13.90
N PRO A 166 1.16 -1.66 15.04
CA PRO A 166 1.07 -2.43 16.27
C PRO A 166 -0.36 -2.66 16.79
N VAL A 167 -1.26 -1.72 16.50
CA VAL A 167 -2.68 -1.85 16.88
C VAL A 167 -3.36 -3.00 16.13
N ILE A 168 -2.95 -3.26 14.89
CA ILE A 168 -3.53 -4.31 14.04
C ILE A 168 -2.72 -5.62 14.06
N GLY A 169 -1.84 -5.81 15.04
CA GLY A 169 -1.03 -7.04 15.18
C GLY A 169 0.19 -7.10 14.26
N ARG A 170 0.60 -5.96 13.65
CA ARG A 170 1.83 -5.85 12.86
C ARG A 170 2.91 -5.19 13.71
N SER A 171 4.17 -5.29 13.30
CA SER A 171 5.27 -4.63 14.02
C SER A 171 5.54 -3.26 13.41
N PHE A 172 5.77 -2.26 14.26
CA PHE A 172 6.40 -1.00 13.86
C PHE A 172 7.84 -1.28 13.42
N ASP A 173 8.24 -0.82 12.25
CA ASP A 173 9.61 -0.97 11.75
C ASP A 173 10.16 0.35 11.21
N VAL A 174 11.28 0.81 11.77
CA VAL A 174 11.92 2.04 11.33
C VAL A 174 12.45 1.95 9.89
N ASP A 175 12.83 0.76 9.43
CA ASP A 175 13.24 0.55 8.05
C ASP A 175 12.08 0.79 7.07
N ASP A 176 10.86 0.38 7.44
CA ASP A 176 9.65 0.62 6.66
C ASP A 176 9.36 2.13 6.58
N VAL A 177 9.48 2.86 7.70
CA VAL A 177 9.38 4.33 7.68
C VAL A 177 10.35 4.94 6.67
N MET A 178 11.60 4.50 6.68
CA MET A 178 12.65 5.04 5.79
C MET A 178 12.39 4.73 4.31
N MET A 179 12.00 3.48 4.00
CA MET A 179 11.75 3.05 2.63
C MET A 179 10.47 3.69 2.06
N ASN A 180 9.41 3.78 2.86
CA ASN A 180 8.16 4.44 2.47
C ASN A 180 8.38 5.94 2.21
N PHE A 181 9.13 6.60 3.08
CA PHE A 181 9.55 8.00 2.86
C PHE A 181 10.32 8.16 1.55
N ALA A 182 11.34 7.33 1.33
CA ALA A 182 12.15 7.38 0.11
C ALA A 182 11.28 7.14 -1.15
N GLY A 183 10.35 6.18 -1.09
CA GLY A 183 9.42 5.90 -2.18
C GLY A 183 8.57 7.12 -2.54
N ILE A 184 7.98 7.81 -1.55
CA ILE A 184 7.17 9.01 -1.78
C ILE A 184 8.03 10.13 -2.40
N ILE A 185 9.24 10.37 -1.91
CA ILE A 185 10.12 11.41 -2.44
C ILE A 185 10.52 11.11 -3.88
N ILE A 186 10.98 9.89 -4.18
CA ILE A 186 11.36 9.50 -5.54
C ILE A 186 10.17 9.62 -6.49
N GLY A 187 8.99 9.17 -6.08
CA GLY A 187 7.76 9.30 -6.86
C GLY A 187 7.40 10.75 -7.17
N SER A 188 7.58 11.65 -6.20
CA SER A 188 7.30 13.08 -6.38
C SER A 188 8.27 13.78 -7.34
N VAL A 189 9.53 13.38 -7.33
CA VAL A 189 10.55 13.89 -8.29
C VAL A 189 10.21 13.42 -9.71
N SER A 190 9.74 12.17 -9.87
CA SER A 190 9.31 11.65 -11.17
C SER A 190 8.15 12.46 -11.77
N TYR A 191 7.21 12.93 -10.95
CA TYR A 191 6.14 13.82 -11.38
C TYR A 191 6.68 15.17 -11.89
N THR A 192 7.61 15.80 -11.17
CA THR A 192 8.18 17.10 -11.54
C THR A 192 8.90 17.05 -12.89
N HIS A 193 9.60 15.97 -13.19
CA HIS A 193 10.29 15.80 -14.48
C HIS A 193 9.34 15.58 -15.65
N LEU A 194 8.12 15.09 -15.45
CA LEU A 194 7.14 14.87 -16.50
C LEU A 194 6.28 16.13 -16.79
N THR A 195 6.30 17.11 -15.90
CA THR A 195 5.47 18.32 -15.99
C THR A 195 6.26 19.59 -16.32
N LEU A 196 7.58 19.49 -16.45
CA LEU A 196 8.49 20.53 -16.95
C LEU A 196 8.71 20.35 -18.45
#